data_cb04ad0e25a0cde503e2a18afa387f86
#
_entry.id   cb04ad0e25a0cde503e2a18afa387f86
#
_cell.length_a   1.000
_cell.length_b   1.000
_cell.length_c   1.000
_cell.angle_alpha   90.00
_cell.angle_beta   90.00
_cell.angle_gamma   90.00
#
_symmetry.space_group_name_H-M   'P 1'
#
loop_
_entity.id
_entity.type
_entity.pdbx_description
1 polymer ?
#
loop_
_entity_poly.entity_id
_entity_poly.type
_entity_poly.pdbx_seq_one_letter_code
_entity_poly.pdbx_strand_id
1 'polypeptide(L)'
;MTLLVEHSLSPSKIRGQGYDGASNMKGEIHGLKTLIMKDTPSAYYVHCFAHQLQLTLVAISKKNDDCSWLFETVSILLNVIGVSCKRNELLREVQAQKVAHVLKIGEIESGSGLNQELSLKRPGDTHWSSHYKTLLNIMDLFSTIFEVLTMIGKKDSVFDDKGKAQGILYLLESFDFMFMAQLMTTIFGYTNNLRLALQRRDQDIINAMRLVTLTKDQLQKMREDGWEIHLNKVISICNKHGIVVPDMKAHYSPHGRSKRFVQQVSYLHHFRVDVFIKVIDLLLQELDNRFDEVNMELLRCMACFNPKDGFSSFDKEKVLKLATFYPSDFSNIDLMDLECQLDIFIGDMRSDEDFLNLRDISSLLVKLVETKRDVVYSRVVLLIKLILIIPVATASVERVFSGMTFVKNKLRNRMGDQPLNDCLITLIEKDVFLQVSDDDIVNRFEEMKTRRKIN
;
A
#
# COMPACT_ATOMS: atom_id res chain seq x y z
N MET A 1 12.84 25.11 -7.62
CA MET A 1 14.31 25.31 -7.63
C MET A 1 14.78 26.25 -6.52
N THR A 2 14.10 27.38 -6.26
CA THR A 2 14.48 28.35 -5.20
C THR A 2 14.67 27.68 -3.83
N LEU A 3 13.74 26.80 -3.41
CA LEU A 3 13.82 26.08 -2.14
C LEU A 3 15.11 25.23 -2.00
N LEU A 4 15.56 24.57 -3.05
CA LEU A 4 16.82 23.80 -3.02
C LEU A 4 18.03 24.71 -2.78
N VAL A 5 18.04 25.87 -3.42
CA VAL A 5 19.12 26.86 -3.29
C VAL A 5 19.12 27.44 -1.86
N GLU A 6 17.96 27.72 -1.28
CA GLU A 6 17.81 28.17 0.12
C GLU A 6 18.41 27.17 1.12
N HIS A 7 18.34 25.88 0.80
CA HIS A 7 18.96 24.80 1.60
C HIS A 7 20.38 24.43 1.14
N SER A 8 21.05 25.27 0.36
CA SER A 8 22.41 25.01 -0.17
C SER A 8 22.51 23.75 -1.03
N LEU A 9 21.41 23.33 -1.65
CA LEU A 9 21.35 22.20 -2.57
C LEU A 9 21.36 22.67 -4.01
N SER A 10 22.28 22.14 -4.82
CA SER A 10 22.34 22.44 -6.25
C SER A 10 21.31 21.62 -7.04
N PRO A 11 20.42 22.27 -7.83
CA PRO A 11 19.52 21.56 -8.72
C PRO A 11 20.21 20.59 -9.69
N SER A 12 21.44 20.93 -10.13
CA SER A 12 22.23 20.08 -11.04
C SER A 12 22.65 18.74 -10.44
N LYS A 13 22.53 18.58 -9.12
CA LYS A 13 22.85 17.33 -8.39
C LYS A 13 21.63 16.43 -8.16
N ILE A 14 20.46 16.78 -8.68
CA ILE A 14 19.30 15.88 -8.62
C ILE A 14 19.56 14.66 -9.50
N ARG A 15 19.36 13.46 -8.97
CA ARG A 15 19.56 12.18 -9.68
C ARG A 15 18.32 11.31 -9.72
N GLY A 16 17.32 11.63 -8.91
CA GLY A 16 16.05 10.94 -8.87
C GLY A 16 14.92 11.87 -8.49
N GLN A 17 13.72 11.59 -9.00
CA GLN A 17 12.49 12.27 -8.64
C GLN A 17 11.34 11.26 -8.65
N GLY A 18 10.44 11.36 -7.65
CA GLY A 18 9.32 10.45 -7.49
C GLY A 18 8.03 11.19 -7.19
N TYR A 19 7.00 10.93 -8.00
CA TYR A 19 5.67 11.52 -7.84
C TYR A 19 4.58 10.52 -8.15
N ASP A 20 3.34 10.89 -7.89
CA ASP A 20 2.17 10.18 -8.39
C ASP A 20 2.00 10.35 -9.92
N GLY A 21 0.98 9.70 -10.47
CA GLY A 21 0.71 9.75 -11.91
C GLY A 21 -0.12 10.95 -12.37
N ALA A 22 -0.30 11.99 -11.55
CA ALA A 22 -1.05 13.17 -11.91
C ALA A 22 -0.44 13.90 -13.13
N SER A 23 -1.27 14.43 -14.02
CA SER A 23 -0.80 15.04 -15.29
C SER A 23 0.11 16.24 -15.11
N ASN A 24 -0.09 17.02 -14.03
CA ASN A 24 0.79 18.12 -13.65
C ASN A 24 2.16 17.65 -13.12
N MET A 25 2.28 16.39 -12.72
CA MET A 25 3.52 15.78 -12.26
C MET A 25 4.24 15.05 -13.38
N LYS A 26 3.59 14.13 -14.09
CA LYS A 26 4.23 13.29 -15.11
C LYS A 26 4.05 13.74 -16.56
N GLY A 27 3.30 14.81 -16.83
CA GLY A 27 3.00 15.27 -18.20
C GLY A 27 4.26 15.53 -19.02
N GLU A 28 4.23 15.11 -20.31
CA GLU A 28 5.41 15.13 -21.18
C GLU A 28 5.85 16.53 -21.63
N ILE A 29 4.96 17.53 -21.57
CA ILE A 29 5.25 18.89 -22.05
C ILE A 29 5.51 19.84 -20.87
N HIS A 30 4.60 19.88 -19.90
CA HIS A 30 4.61 20.84 -18.79
C HIS A 30 4.55 20.18 -17.41
N GLY A 31 4.69 18.85 -17.34
CA GLY A 31 4.76 18.13 -16.08
C GLY A 31 6.05 18.45 -15.32
N LEU A 32 5.98 18.46 -13.99
CA LEU A 32 7.13 18.74 -13.12
C LEU A 32 8.33 17.85 -13.48
N LYS A 33 8.09 16.55 -13.74
CA LYS A 33 9.08 15.58 -14.23
C LYS A 33 9.87 16.14 -15.41
N THR A 34 9.15 16.60 -16.42
CA THR A 34 9.74 17.07 -17.67
C THR A 34 10.53 18.36 -17.50
N LEU A 35 10.00 19.28 -16.67
CA LEU A 35 10.69 20.54 -16.36
C LEU A 35 12.02 20.27 -15.61
N ILE A 36 12.04 19.36 -14.63
CA ILE A 36 13.27 19.02 -13.91
C ILE A 36 14.27 18.31 -14.83
N MET A 37 13.82 17.34 -15.63
CA MET A 37 14.70 16.59 -16.56
C MET A 37 15.25 17.47 -17.67
N LYS A 38 14.57 18.56 -18.04
CA LYS A 38 15.10 19.54 -19.01
C LYS A 38 16.34 20.24 -18.48
N ASP A 39 16.36 20.57 -17.18
CA ASP A 39 17.49 21.23 -16.53
C ASP A 39 18.54 20.21 -16.06
N THR A 40 18.12 19.01 -15.67
CA THR A 40 18.96 17.94 -15.14
C THR A 40 18.54 16.61 -15.73
N PRO A 41 19.08 16.20 -16.92
CA PRO A 41 18.66 14.99 -17.63
C PRO A 41 18.79 13.69 -16.82
N SER A 42 19.76 13.62 -15.91
CA SER A 42 19.97 12.45 -15.03
C SER A 42 19.04 12.40 -13.80
N ALA A 43 18.09 13.32 -13.67
CA ALA A 43 17.06 13.29 -12.62
C ALA A 43 15.93 12.33 -13.01
N TYR A 44 16.19 11.02 -12.98
CA TYR A 44 15.26 10.00 -13.45
C TYR A 44 13.97 9.99 -12.62
N TYR A 45 12.84 9.98 -13.35
CA TYR A 45 11.53 9.91 -12.72
C TYR A 45 11.14 8.47 -12.44
N VAL A 46 10.73 8.20 -11.22
CA VAL A 46 10.08 6.95 -10.82
C VAL A 46 8.64 7.26 -10.39
N HIS A 47 7.69 6.58 -11.01
CA HIS A 47 6.31 6.66 -10.58
C HIS A 47 6.16 5.95 -9.22
N CYS A 48 5.61 6.62 -8.23
CA CYS A 48 5.45 6.09 -6.87
C CYS A 48 4.85 4.67 -6.89
N PHE A 49 5.58 3.68 -6.39
CA PHE A 49 5.17 2.28 -6.41
C PHE A 49 3.90 2.05 -5.58
N ALA A 50 3.77 2.72 -4.44
CA ALA A 50 2.56 2.63 -3.62
C ALA A 50 1.33 3.18 -4.37
N HIS A 51 1.50 4.27 -5.15
CA HIS A 51 0.44 4.82 -5.98
C HIS A 51 0.10 3.90 -7.16
N GLN A 52 1.09 3.31 -7.83
CA GLN A 52 0.87 2.34 -8.90
C GLN A 52 0.08 1.12 -8.41
N LEU A 53 0.42 0.58 -7.24
CA LEU A 53 -0.32 -0.51 -6.61
C LEU A 53 -1.77 -0.11 -6.32
N GLN A 54 -1.98 1.10 -5.85
CA GLN A 54 -3.34 1.62 -5.63
C GLN A 54 -4.14 1.71 -6.92
N LEU A 55 -3.54 2.25 -8.00
CA LEU A 55 -4.20 2.33 -9.31
C LEU A 55 -4.53 0.95 -9.89
N THR A 56 -3.72 -0.08 -9.59
CA THR A 56 -4.04 -1.48 -9.94
C THR A 56 -5.34 -1.92 -9.31
N LEU A 57 -5.52 -1.69 -8.01
CA LEU A 57 -6.73 -2.08 -7.28
C LEU A 57 -7.97 -1.29 -7.74
N VAL A 58 -7.80 0.00 -8.03
CA VAL A 58 -8.86 0.83 -8.65
C VAL A 58 -9.28 0.26 -10.01
N ALA A 59 -8.33 -0.17 -10.83
CA ALA A 59 -8.62 -0.70 -12.15
C ALA A 59 -9.45 -1.98 -12.08
N ILE A 60 -9.14 -2.89 -11.16
CA ILE A 60 -9.90 -4.13 -10.96
C ILE A 60 -11.35 -3.83 -10.58
N SER A 61 -11.55 -2.94 -9.61
CA SER A 61 -12.90 -2.60 -9.16
C SER A 61 -13.77 -1.93 -10.24
N LYS A 62 -13.13 -1.30 -11.24
CA LYS A 62 -13.84 -0.65 -12.35
C LYS A 62 -14.02 -1.52 -13.60
N LYS A 63 -13.06 -2.45 -13.84
CA LYS A 63 -13.05 -3.28 -15.05
C LYS A 63 -13.74 -4.63 -14.88
N ASN A 64 -14.04 -5.03 -13.65
CA ASN A 64 -14.72 -6.29 -13.35
C ASN A 64 -16.06 -6.01 -12.67
N ASP A 65 -17.15 -6.48 -13.28
CA ASP A 65 -18.52 -6.20 -12.84
C ASP A 65 -18.82 -6.82 -11.46
N ASP A 66 -18.23 -7.98 -11.15
CA ASP A 66 -18.42 -8.64 -9.85
C ASP A 66 -17.73 -7.89 -8.73
N CYS A 67 -16.54 -7.35 -9.01
CA CYS A 67 -15.85 -6.47 -8.08
C CYS A 67 -16.61 -5.15 -7.88
N SER A 68 -17.09 -4.52 -8.95
CA SER A 68 -17.92 -3.31 -8.88
C SER A 68 -19.16 -3.55 -8.02
N TRP A 69 -19.89 -4.63 -8.29
CA TRP A 69 -21.07 -5.01 -7.53
C TRP A 69 -20.80 -5.23 -6.03
N LEU A 70 -19.67 -5.88 -5.68
CA LEU A 70 -19.28 -6.04 -4.27
C LEU A 70 -19.10 -4.68 -3.60
N PHE A 71 -18.32 -3.78 -4.22
CA PHE A 71 -18.01 -2.48 -3.61
C PHE A 71 -19.22 -1.54 -3.56
N GLU A 72 -20.12 -1.63 -4.53
CA GLU A 72 -21.43 -0.94 -4.50
C GLU A 72 -22.27 -1.45 -3.33
N THR A 73 -22.39 -2.78 -3.17
CA THR A 73 -23.10 -3.39 -2.04
C THR A 73 -22.52 -2.98 -0.70
N VAL A 74 -21.19 -3.00 -0.55
CA VAL A 74 -20.49 -2.52 0.64
C VAL A 74 -20.75 -1.03 0.88
N SER A 75 -20.73 -0.20 -0.16
CA SER A 75 -21.01 1.24 -0.05
C SER A 75 -22.43 1.50 0.43
N ILE A 76 -23.43 0.77 -0.09
CA ILE A 76 -24.82 0.89 0.36
C ILE A 76 -24.96 0.45 1.83
N LEU A 77 -24.34 -0.67 2.21
CA LEU A 77 -24.29 -1.13 3.60
C LEU A 77 -23.75 -0.07 4.55
N LEU A 78 -22.60 0.52 4.21
CA LEU A 78 -21.96 1.56 5.00
C LEU A 78 -22.80 2.85 5.10
N ASN A 79 -23.53 3.18 4.04
CA ASN A 79 -24.46 4.31 4.05
C ASN A 79 -25.68 4.03 4.96
N VAL A 80 -26.21 2.80 4.94
CA VAL A 80 -27.34 2.44 5.79
C VAL A 80 -26.97 2.39 7.27
N ILE A 81 -25.82 1.81 7.64
CA ILE A 81 -25.44 1.66 9.05
C ILE A 81 -24.55 2.83 9.51
N GLY A 82 -23.49 3.13 8.76
CA GLY A 82 -22.38 3.96 9.23
C GLY A 82 -22.66 5.47 9.24
N VAL A 83 -23.58 5.98 8.42
CA VAL A 83 -23.87 7.43 8.33
C VAL A 83 -24.81 7.90 9.46
N SER A 84 -25.68 7.04 9.96
CA SER A 84 -26.62 7.38 11.01
C SER A 84 -26.01 7.11 12.39
N CYS A 85 -25.94 8.13 13.25
CA CYS A 85 -25.48 7.98 14.64
C CYS A 85 -26.30 6.94 15.40
N LYS A 86 -27.64 6.94 15.26
CA LYS A 86 -28.53 5.98 15.92
C LYS A 86 -28.27 4.53 15.47
N ARG A 87 -28.05 4.31 14.15
CA ARG A 87 -27.81 2.96 13.63
C ARG A 87 -26.39 2.46 13.94
N ASN A 88 -25.45 3.37 13.97
CA ASN A 88 -24.09 3.05 14.41
C ASN A 88 -24.04 2.70 15.90
N GLU A 89 -24.81 3.42 16.74
CA GLU A 89 -24.96 3.08 18.15
C GLU A 89 -25.61 1.71 18.35
N LEU A 90 -26.69 1.42 17.59
CA LEU A 90 -27.31 0.09 17.60
C LEU A 90 -26.32 -1.02 17.24
N LEU A 91 -25.42 -0.80 16.26
CA LEU A 91 -24.37 -1.76 15.92
C LEU A 91 -23.43 -2.01 17.10
N ARG A 92 -23.05 -0.95 17.82
CA ARG A 92 -22.18 -1.03 19.00
C ARG A 92 -22.85 -1.77 20.15
N GLU A 93 -24.11 -1.48 20.42
CA GLU A 93 -24.87 -2.14 21.46
C GLU A 93 -24.99 -3.65 21.22
N VAL A 94 -25.36 -4.05 19.98
CA VAL A 94 -25.47 -5.47 19.61
C VAL A 94 -24.11 -6.16 19.67
N GLN A 95 -23.03 -5.49 19.24
CA GLN A 95 -21.67 -6.03 19.35
C GLN A 95 -21.26 -6.21 20.82
N ALA A 96 -21.48 -5.21 21.66
CA ALA A 96 -21.17 -5.28 23.08
C ALA A 96 -21.91 -6.42 23.78
N GLN A 97 -23.19 -6.63 23.46
CA GLN A 97 -23.98 -7.73 24.00
C GLN A 97 -23.41 -9.10 23.58
N LYS A 98 -22.99 -9.26 22.32
CA LYS A 98 -22.37 -10.50 21.83
C LYS A 98 -21.03 -10.78 22.52
N VAL A 99 -20.17 -9.77 22.62
CA VAL A 99 -18.88 -9.90 23.30
C VAL A 99 -19.09 -10.26 24.78
N ALA A 100 -20.02 -9.59 25.49
CA ALA A 100 -20.35 -9.90 26.87
C ALA A 100 -20.88 -11.33 27.04
N HIS A 101 -21.70 -11.82 26.10
CA HIS A 101 -22.18 -13.18 26.09
C HIS A 101 -21.06 -14.22 25.95
N VAL A 102 -20.17 -14.02 24.96
CA VAL A 102 -19.06 -14.93 24.66
C VAL A 102 -18.01 -14.93 25.78
N LEU A 103 -17.76 -13.77 26.42
CA LEU A 103 -16.94 -13.68 27.63
C LEU A 103 -17.54 -14.46 28.78
N LYS A 104 -18.89 -14.41 28.97
CA LYS A 104 -19.59 -15.08 30.06
C LYS A 104 -19.56 -16.61 29.93
N ILE A 105 -19.53 -17.13 28.68
CA ILE A 105 -19.42 -18.58 28.43
C ILE A 105 -17.96 -19.05 28.32
N GLY A 106 -16.98 -18.15 28.46
CA GLY A 106 -15.55 -18.49 28.51
C GLY A 106 -14.91 -18.85 27.18
N GLU A 107 -15.56 -18.51 26.06
CA GLU A 107 -15.00 -18.76 24.70
C GLU A 107 -13.92 -17.75 24.28
N ILE A 108 -13.85 -16.58 24.93
CA ILE A 108 -12.81 -15.57 24.70
C ILE A 108 -12.26 -15.06 26.04
N GLU A 109 -10.99 -14.65 26.02
CA GLU A 109 -10.32 -14.08 27.18
C GLU A 109 -10.60 -12.57 27.30
N SER A 110 -10.70 -12.09 28.55
CA SER A 110 -10.76 -10.68 28.86
C SER A 110 -9.33 -10.12 29.09
N GLY A 111 -9.02 -8.95 28.54
CA GLY A 111 -7.72 -8.29 28.76
C GLY A 111 -7.69 -6.87 28.21
N SER A 112 -6.72 -6.08 28.70
CA SER A 112 -6.52 -4.72 28.21
C SER A 112 -6.12 -4.75 26.73
N GLY A 113 -6.92 -4.11 25.87
CA GLY A 113 -6.71 -4.09 24.42
C GLY A 113 -7.28 -5.29 23.65
N LEU A 114 -7.80 -6.32 24.33
CA LEU A 114 -8.57 -7.41 23.72
C LEU A 114 -10.03 -6.97 23.49
N ASN A 115 -10.66 -7.56 22.49
CA ASN A 115 -12.09 -7.34 22.18
C ASN A 115 -12.44 -5.85 21.92
N GLN A 116 -11.54 -5.12 21.24
CA GLN A 116 -11.79 -3.74 20.89
C GLN A 116 -13.01 -3.59 19.99
N GLU A 117 -13.75 -2.50 20.20
CA GLU A 117 -14.90 -2.14 19.39
C GLU A 117 -14.50 -1.98 17.92
N LEU A 118 -15.09 -2.80 17.04
CA LEU A 118 -14.93 -2.66 15.59
C LEU A 118 -15.97 -1.67 15.06
N SER A 119 -15.54 -0.79 14.17
CA SER A 119 -16.41 0.21 13.57
C SER A 119 -16.51 0.03 12.07
N LEU A 120 -17.70 0.28 11.51
CA LEU A 120 -17.94 0.37 10.07
C LEU A 120 -17.70 1.81 9.63
N LYS A 121 -16.46 2.11 9.22
CA LYS A 121 -16.11 3.41 8.64
C LYS A 121 -16.14 3.33 7.12
N ARG A 122 -16.65 4.40 6.49
CA ARG A 122 -16.58 4.52 5.04
C ARG A 122 -15.10 4.60 4.61
N PRO A 123 -14.66 3.73 3.69
CA PRO A 123 -13.31 3.81 3.16
C PRO A 123 -13.15 5.14 2.39
N GLY A 124 -11.94 5.70 2.44
CA GLY A 124 -11.62 6.87 1.61
C GLY A 124 -11.50 6.45 0.14
N ASP A 125 -12.03 7.26 -0.75
CA ASP A 125 -12.06 6.97 -2.20
C ASP A 125 -10.65 6.82 -2.82
N THR A 126 -9.63 7.34 -2.13
CA THR A 126 -8.25 7.35 -2.58
C THR A 126 -7.35 6.32 -1.91
N HIS A 127 -7.80 5.60 -0.87
CA HIS A 127 -6.95 4.68 -0.10
C HIS A 127 -7.55 3.28 -0.01
N TRP A 128 -7.18 2.42 -0.94
CA TRP A 128 -7.66 1.02 -0.99
C TRP A 128 -7.31 0.16 0.23
N SER A 129 -6.32 0.56 1.02
CA SER A 129 -6.07 -0.07 2.33
C SER A 129 -7.24 0.09 3.30
N SER A 130 -8.03 1.15 3.16
CA SER A 130 -9.25 1.32 3.95
C SER A 130 -10.34 0.34 3.54
N HIS A 131 -10.42 -0.03 2.24
CA HIS A 131 -11.32 -1.06 1.74
C HIS A 131 -10.99 -2.45 2.32
N TYR A 132 -9.69 -2.80 2.42
CA TYR A 132 -9.26 -4.05 3.06
C TYR A 132 -9.74 -4.12 4.51
N LYS A 133 -9.47 -3.09 5.31
CA LYS A 133 -9.93 -3.02 6.71
C LYS A 133 -11.45 -3.05 6.81
N THR A 134 -12.16 -2.39 5.89
CA THR A 134 -13.63 -2.40 5.85
C THR A 134 -14.16 -3.80 5.56
N LEU A 135 -13.59 -4.53 4.59
CA LEU A 135 -14.00 -5.92 4.32
C LEU A 135 -13.73 -6.83 5.50
N LEU A 136 -12.54 -6.73 6.14
CA LEU A 136 -12.25 -7.49 7.35
C LEU A 136 -13.29 -7.22 8.44
N ASN A 137 -13.58 -5.95 8.73
CA ASN A 137 -14.57 -5.59 9.74
C ASN A 137 -15.98 -6.07 9.39
N ILE A 138 -16.37 -6.06 8.10
CA ILE A 138 -17.66 -6.62 7.65
C ILE A 138 -17.70 -8.12 7.89
N MET A 139 -16.64 -8.86 7.56
CA MET A 139 -16.58 -10.31 7.78
C MET A 139 -16.61 -10.67 9.27
N ASP A 140 -15.88 -9.94 10.11
CA ASP A 140 -15.85 -10.15 11.57
C ASP A 140 -17.18 -9.79 12.22
N LEU A 141 -17.80 -8.69 11.80
CA LEU A 141 -19.09 -8.21 12.32
C LEU A 141 -20.31 -8.80 11.60
N PHE A 142 -20.12 -9.77 10.67
CA PHE A 142 -21.18 -10.20 9.77
C PHE A 142 -22.50 -10.55 10.49
N SER A 143 -22.44 -11.37 11.55
CA SER A 143 -23.62 -11.74 12.34
C SER A 143 -24.26 -10.55 13.06
N THR A 144 -23.46 -9.56 13.48
CA THR A 144 -23.94 -8.34 14.12
C THR A 144 -24.62 -7.40 13.12
N ILE A 145 -24.00 -7.24 11.95
CA ILE A 145 -24.54 -6.47 10.82
C ILE A 145 -25.90 -7.05 10.40
N PHE A 146 -25.96 -8.37 10.27
CA PHE A 146 -27.18 -9.07 9.90
C PHE A 146 -28.31 -8.81 10.88
N GLU A 147 -28.04 -8.91 12.17
CA GLU A 147 -29.02 -8.65 13.23
C GLU A 147 -29.51 -7.19 13.22
N VAL A 148 -28.58 -6.24 13.10
CA VAL A 148 -28.91 -4.81 13.03
C VAL A 148 -29.75 -4.48 11.81
N LEU A 149 -29.41 -5.01 10.63
CA LEU A 149 -30.19 -4.82 9.40
C LEU A 149 -31.59 -5.45 9.54
N THR A 150 -31.69 -6.60 10.19
CA THR A 150 -32.99 -7.24 10.48
C THR A 150 -33.84 -6.35 11.39
N MET A 151 -33.25 -5.74 12.42
CA MET A 151 -33.97 -4.80 13.29
C MET A 151 -34.44 -3.55 12.54
N ILE A 152 -33.58 -2.98 11.66
CA ILE A 152 -33.93 -1.82 10.83
C ILE A 152 -35.03 -2.17 9.82
N GLY A 153 -34.98 -3.35 9.21
CA GLY A 153 -35.91 -3.81 8.17
C GLY A 153 -37.30 -4.22 8.69
N LYS A 154 -37.52 -4.35 10.02
CA LYS A 154 -38.81 -4.71 10.59
C LYS A 154 -39.88 -3.67 10.28
N LYS A 155 -41.15 -4.14 10.14
CA LYS A 155 -42.30 -3.30 9.78
C LYS A 155 -42.55 -2.19 10.82
N ASP A 156 -42.33 -2.48 12.08
CA ASP A 156 -42.53 -1.60 13.24
C ASP A 156 -41.28 -0.79 13.62
N SER A 157 -40.24 -0.85 12.78
CA SER A 157 -39.01 -0.11 13.01
C SER A 157 -39.26 1.40 12.91
N VAL A 158 -38.60 2.16 13.79
CA VAL A 158 -38.57 3.64 13.75
C VAL A 158 -37.60 4.23 12.71
N PHE A 159 -36.94 3.37 11.95
CA PHE A 159 -35.95 3.80 10.95
C PHE A 159 -36.56 3.97 9.56
N ASP A 160 -36.14 4.99 8.83
CA ASP A 160 -36.70 5.35 7.50
C ASP A 160 -36.20 4.45 6.36
N ASP A 161 -35.02 3.80 6.50
CA ASP A 161 -34.36 3.03 5.42
C ASP A 161 -34.73 1.53 5.40
N LYS A 162 -35.95 1.18 5.78
CA LYS A 162 -36.42 -0.23 5.87
C LYS A 162 -36.20 -1.03 4.58
N GLY A 163 -36.63 -0.45 3.45
CA GLY A 163 -36.50 -1.11 2.15
C GLY A 163 -35.05 -1.33 1.73
N LYS A 164 -34.18 -0.37 2.04
CA LYS A 164 -32.72 -0.50 1.80
C LYS A 164 -32.11 -1.57 2.66
N ALA A 165 -32.46 -1.62 3.95
CA ALA A 165 -31.96 -2.64 4.88
C ALA A 165 -32.36 -4.04 4.44
N GLN A 166 -33.63 -4.25 4.02
CA GLN A 166 -34.11 -5.53 3.48
C GLN A 166 -33.38 -5.91 2.18
N GLY A 167 -33.18 -4.95 1.25
CA GLY A 167 -32.44 -5.19 0.02
C GLY A 167 -30.99 -5.60 0.27
N ILE A 168 -30.31 -4.97 1.24
CA ILE A 168 -28.95 -5.35 1.61
C ILE A 168 -28.92 -6.73 2.27
N LEU A 169 -29.84 -7.04 3.19
CA LEU A 169 -29.96 -8.36 3.80
C LEU A 169 -30.02 -9.44 2.73
N TYR A 170 -30.90 -9.26 1.74
CA TYR A 170 -31.06 -10.19 0.63
C TYR A 170 -29.74 -10.41 -0.13
N LEU A 171 -28.91 -9.36 -0.32
CA LEU A 171 -27.62 -9.47 -1.00
C LEU A 171 -26.58 -10.15 -0.11
N LEU A 172 -26.52 -9.82 1.18
CA LEU A 172 -25.58 -10.41 2.13
C LEU A 172 -25.82 -11.91 2.38
N GLU A 173 -27.07 -12.36 2.30
CA GLU A 173 -27.45 -13.79 2.40
C GLU A 173 -27.08 -14.63 1.18
N SER A 174 -26.38 -14.05 0.20
CA SER A 174 -26.01 -14.76 -1.01
C SER A 174 -24.61 -15.39 -0.94
N PHE A 175 -24.46 -16.55 -1.59
CA PHE A 175 -23.17 -17.16 -1.83
C PHE A 175 -22.26 -16.25 -2.66
N ASP A 176 -22.83 -15.52 -3.63
CA ASP A 176 -22.13 -14.53 -4.47
C ASP A 176 -21.40 -13.49 -3.62
N PHE A 177 -22.09 -12.91 -2.62
CA PHE A 177 -21.48 -11.92 -1.74
C PHE A 177 -20.33 -12.51 -0.92
N MET A 178 -20.54 -13.68 -0.31
CA MET A 178 -19.51 -14.33 0.50
C MET A 178 -18.30 -14.73 -0.32
N PHE A 179 -18.53 -15.25 -1.53
CA PHE A 179 -17.46 -15.62 -2.46
C PHE A 179 -16.60 -14.39 -2.82
N MET A 180 -17.24 -13.32 -3.26
CA MET A 180 -16.54 -12.09 -3.65
C MET A 180 -15.85 -11.40 -2.47
N ALA A 181 -16.51 -11.30 -1.32
CA ALA A 181 -15.94 -10.68 -0.13
C ALA A 181 -14.69 -11.44 0.34
N GLN A 182 -14.74 -12.78 0.36
CA GLN A 182 -13.59 -13.61 0.74
C GLN A 182 -12.46 -13.55 -0.30
N LEU A 183 -12.78 -13.53 -1.60
CA LEU A 183 -11.79 -13.38 -2.68
C LEU A 183 -11.05 -12.06 -2.56
N MET A 184 -11.79 -10.95 -2.47
CA MET A 184 -11.19 -9.62 -2.36
C MET A 184 -10.44 -9.42 -1.03
N THR A 185 -10.91 -10.02 0.07
CA THR A 185 -10.17 -10.01 1.35
C THR A 185 -8.81 -10.70 1.19
N THR A 186 -8.74 -11.83 0.51
CA THR A 186 -7.48 -12.56 0.28
C THR A 186 -6.53 -11.74 -0.62
N ILE A 187 -7.03 -11.24 -1.74
CA ILE A 187 -6.25 -10.39 -2.68
C ILE A 187 -5.73 -9.13 -1.97
N PHE A 188 -6.59 -8.47 -1.21
CA PHE A 188 -6.19 -7.27 -0.45
C PHE A 188 -5.20 -7.60 0.67
N GLY A 189 -5.22 -8.79 1.24
CA GLY A 189 -4.20 -9.26 2.19
C GLY A 189 -2.81 -9.24 1.56
N TYR A 190 -2.64 -9.86 0.39
CA TYR A 190 -1.36 -9.85 -0.34
C TYR A 190 -0.92 -8.42 -0.72
N THR A 191 -1.82 -7.65 -1.31
CA THR A 191 -1.48 -6.30 -1.78
C THR A 191 -1.28 -5.30 -0.63
N ASN A 192 -1.93 -5.47 0.52
CA ASN A 192 -1.68 -4.66 1.70
C ASN A 192 -0.30 -4.91 2.31
N ASN A 193 0.18 -6.16 2.34
CA ASN A 193 1.53 -6.48 2.78
C ASN A 193 2.57 -5.82 1.86
N LEU A 194 2.38 -5.90 0.55
CA LEU A 194 3.22 -5.17 -0.41
C LEU A 194 3.18 -3.66 -0.16
N ARG A 195 2.01 -3.08 0.02
CA ARG A 195 1.84 -1.65 0.31
C ARG A 195 2.62 -1.21 1.55
N LEU A 196 2.47 -1.95 2.66
CA LEU A 196 3.18 -1.65 3.91
C LEU A 196 4.70 -1.68 3.71
N ALA A 197 5.20 -2.66 2.96
CA ALA A 197 6.62 -2.75 2.65
C ALA A 197 7.10 -1.59 1.76
N LEU A 198 6.33 -1.22 0.72
CA LEU A 198 6.67 -0.10 -0.16
C LEU A 198 6.66 1.28 0.52
N GLN A 199 5.93 1.42 1.63
CA GLN A 199 5.83 2.67 2.39
C GLN A 199 6.85 2.80 3.53
N ARG A 200 7.76 1.85 3.69
CA ARG A 200 8.85 1.93 4.69
C ARG A 200 9.83 3.04 4.31
N ARG A 201 10.42 3.70 5.30
CA ARG A 201 11.44 4.76 5.10
C ARG A 201 12.76 4.24 4.55
N ASP A 202 13.11 3.00 4.92
CA ASP A 202 14.35 2.30 4.57
C ASP A 202 14.22 1.43 3.31
N GLN A 203 13.14 1.61 2.53
CA GLN A 203 12.89 0.82 1.34
C GLN A 203 13.71 1.32 0.16
N ASP A 204 14.60 0.49 -0.36
CA ASP A 204 15.31 0.74 -1.61
C ASP A 204 14.54 0.20 -2.82
N ILE A 205 14.94 0.69 -4.03
CA ILE A 205 14.24 0.38 -5.27
C ILE A 205 14.39 -1.09 -5.69
N ILE A 206 15.54 -1.71 -5.40
CA ILE A 206 15.82 -3.11 -5.75
C ILE A 206 14.92 -4.05 -4.94
N ASN A 207 14.86 -3.81 -3.63
CA ASN A 207 13.99 -4.59 -2.76
C ASN A 207 12.52 -4.36 -3.06
N ALA A 208 12.12 -3.14 -3.42
CA ALA A 208 10.76 -2.84 -3.85
C ALA A 208 10.36 -3.66 -5.10
N MET A 209 11.19 -3.70 -6.12
CA MET A 209 10.97 -4.50 -7.34
C MET A 209 10.84 -5.99 -7.01
N ARG A 210 11.73 -6.51 -6.17
CA ARG A 210 11.67 -7.91 -5.69
C ARG A 210 10.36 -8.23 -5.00
N LEU A 211 9.86 -7.34 -4.14
CA LEU A 211 8.59 -7.53 -3.43
C LEU A 211 7.39 -7.51 -4.37
N VAL A 212 7.41 -6.67 -5.41
CA VAL A 212 6.39 -6.70 -6.47
C VAL A 212 6.40 -8.06 -7.18
N THR A 213 7.58 -8.56 -7.58
CA THR A 213 7.71 -9.88 -8.21
C THR A 213 7.18 -10.99 -7.31
N LEU A 214 7.61 -11.04 -6.05
CA LEU A 214 7.11 -12.03 -5.08
C LEU A 214 5.58 -11.98 -4.89
N THR A 215 5.00 -10.77 -4.95
CA THR A 215 3.54 -10.64 -4.86
C THR A 215 2.86 -11.20 -6.11
N LYS A 216 3.42 -10.95 -7.31
CA LYS A 216 2.93 -11.55 -8.56
C LYS A 216 3.02 -13.09 -8.51
N ASP A 217 4.13 -13.64 -8.04
CA ASP A 217 4.33 -15.09 -7.91
C ASP A 217 3.29 -15.72 -6.96
N GLN A 218 2.98 -15.06 -5.83
CA GLN A 218 1.95 -15.54 -4.90
C GLN A 218 0.54 -15.48 -5.52
N LEU A 219 0.24 -14.44 -6.29
CA LEU A 219 -1.03 -14.33 -7.01
C LEU A 219 -1.12 -15.38 -8.12
N GLN A 220 -0.03 -15.64 -8.84
CA GLN A 220 0.03 -16.70 -9.85
C GLN A 220 -0.19 -18.08 -9.21
N LYS A 221 0.47 -18.36 -8.09
CA LYS A 221 0.24 -19.58 -7.32
C LYS A 221 -1.21 -19.70 -6.83
N MET A 222 -1.79 -18.60 -6.35
CA MET A 222 -3.22 -18.58 -5.97
C MET A 222 -4.12 -18.90 -7.17
N ARG A 223 -3.80 -18.39 -8.37
CA ARG A 223 -4.52 -18.67 -9.61
C ARG A 223 -4.49 -20.16 -9.98
N GLU A 224 -3.36 -20.80 -9.85
CA GLU A 224 -3.13 -22.20 -10.24
C GLU A 224 -3.68 -23.19 -9.23
N ASP A 225 -3.35 -23.00 -7.96
CA ASP A 225 -3.59 -23.99 -6.89
C ASP A 225 -4.62 -23.51 -5.84
N GLY A 226 -5.03 -22.25 -5.86
CA GLY A 226 -5.81 -21.63 -4.78
C GLY A 226 -7.30 -21.91 -4.81
N TRP A 227 -7.85 -22.46 -5.91
CA TRP A 227 -9.30 -22.61 -6.08
C TRP A 227 -9.98 -23.41 -4.97
N GLU A 228 -9.54 -24.61 -4.72
CA GLU A 228 -10.16 -25.50 -3.71
C GLU A 228 -10.03 -24.91 -2.29
N ILE A 229 -8.89 -24.29 -1.99
CA ILE A 229 -8.66 -23.64 -0.70
C ILE A 229 -9.63 -22.48 -0.53
N HIS A 230 -9.83 -21.67 -1.56
CA HIS A 230 -10.75 -20.54 -1.54
C HIS A 230 -12.20 -21.00 -1.39
N LEU A 231 -12.64 -21.96 -2.23
CA LEU A 231 -14.00 -22.48 -2.20
C LEU A 231 -14.35 -23.07 -0.81
N ASN A 232 -13.44 -23.88 -0.25
CA ASN A 232 -13.65 -24.49 1.08
C ASN A 232 -13.77 -23.43 2.19
N LYS A 233 -12.99 -22.33 2.12
CA LYS A 233 -13.14 -21.20 3.06
C LYS A 233 -14.51 -20.55 2.92
N VAL A 234 -14.96 -20.29 1.69
CA VAL A 234 -16.29 -19.69 1.44
C VAL A 234 -17.39 -20.59 1.97
N ILE A 235 -17.34 -21.91 1.67
CA ILE A 235 -18.32 -22.88 2.16
C ILE A 235 -18.35 -22.90 3.71
N SER A 236 -17.20 -22.88 4.35
CA SER A 236 -17.11 -22.84 5.81
C SER A 236 -17.78 -21.59 6.40
N ILE A 237 -17.58 -20.43 5.79
CA ILE A 237 -18.20 -19.17 6.21
C ILE A 237 -19.72 -19.23 5.97
N CYS A 238 -20.15 -19.69 4.80
CA CYS A 238 -21.59 -19.86 4.47
C CYS A 238 -22.27 -20.76 5.48
N ASN A 239 -21.69 -21.91 5.80
CA ASN A 239 -22.24 -22.85 6.78
C ASN A 239 -22.34 -22.21 8.18
N LYS A 240 -21.33 -21.45 8.60
CA LYS A 240 -21.33 -20.72 9.88
C LYS A 240 -22.49 -19.74 9.99
N HIS A 241 -22.89 -19.12 8.88
CA HIS A 241 -23.92 -18.09 8.83
C HIS A 241 -25.26 -18.56 8.26
N GLY A 242 -25.42 -19.86 7.99
CA GLY A 242 -26.66 -20.43 7.46
C GLY A 242 -26.97 -20.01 6.02
N ILE A 243 -25.95 -19.59 5.26
CA ILE A 243 -26.11 -19.19 3.84
C ILE A 243 -26.09 -20.44 2.97
N VAL A 244 -27.05 -20.52 2.06
CA VAL A 244 -27.19 -21.69 1.17
C VAL A 244 -26.02 -21.73 0.17
N VAL A 245 -25.29 -22.85 0.20
CA VAL A 245 -24.24 -23.14 -0.77
C VAL A 245 -24.91 -23.77 -2.00
N PRO A 246 -24.74 -23.17 -3.22
CA PRO A 246 -25.36 -23.73 -4.42
C PRO A 246 -24.68 -25.04 -4.84
N ASP A 247 -25.44 -25.91 -5.55
CA ASP A 247 -24.82 -27.03 -6.25
C ASP A 247 -23.96 -26.49 -7.39
N MET A 248 -22.64 -26.71 -7.29
CA MET A 248 -21.66 -26.22 -8.28
C MET A 248 -21.90 -26.75 -9.69
N LYS A 249 -22.64 -27.84 -9.85
CA LYS A 249 -23.01 -28.41 -11.16
C LYS A 249 -24.29 -27.81 -11.75
N ALA A 250 -25.13 -27.16 -10.92
CA ALA A 250 -26.34 -26.52 -11.36
C ALA A 250 -26.07 -25.28 -12.22
N HIS A 251 -27.06 -24.85 -13.01
CA HIS A 251 -26.98 -23.63 -13.81
C HIS A 251 -26.91 -22.39 -12.91
N TYR A 252 -25.97 -21.51 -13.20
CA TYR A 252 -25.77 -20.25 -12.47
C TYR A 252 -26.99 -19.34 -12.63
N SER A 253 -27.51 -18.85 -11.52
CA SER A 253 -28.58 -17.86 -11.48
C SER A 253 -28.12 -16.69 -10.60
N PRO A 254 -27.86 -15.50 -11.19
CA PRO A 254 -27.31 -14.37 -10.45
C PRO A 254 -28.25 -13.90 -9.35
N HIS A 255 -27.73 -13.73 -8.16
CA HIS A 255 -28.48 -13.22 -7.01
C HIS A 255 -28.50 -11.69 -7.02
N GLY A 256 -29.73 -11.12 -7.02
CA GLY A 256 -29.89 -9.65 -6.99
C GLY A 256 -29.51 -8.91 -8.28
N ARG A 257 -29.29 -9.62 -9.38
CA ARG A 257 -28.96 -9.06 -10.70
C ARG A 257 -29.99 -9.42 -11.78
N SER A 258 -29.99 -8.68 -12.91
CA SER A 258 -30.85 -8.97 -14.03
C SER A 258 -30.49 -10.29 -14.70
N LYS A 259 -31.49 -11.15 -14.93
CA LYS A 259 -31.33 -12.47 -15.59
C LYS A 259 -31.27 -12.38 -17.12
N ARG A 260 -31.40 -11.20 -17.74
CA ARG A 260 -31.63 -11.03 -19.18
C ARG A 260 -30.47 -11.48 -20.09
N PHE A 261 -29.25 -11.61 -19.57
CA PHE A 261 -28.04 -11.94 -20.35
C PHE A 261 -27.17 -12.97 -19.66
N VAL A 262 -27.73 -13.88 -18.84
CA VAL A 262 -26.94 -14.91 -18.15
C VAL A 262 -26.60 -15.99 -19.17
N GLN A 263 -25.30 -16.21 -19.38
CA GLN A 263 -24.82 -17.39 -20.10
C GLN A 263 -25.25 -18.65 -19.35
N GLN A 264 -25.65 -19.70 -20.11
CA GLN A 264 -25.98 -20.99 -19.50
C GLN A 264 -24.76 -21.74 -19.07
N VAL A 265 -24.07 -21.24 -18.01
CA VAL A 265 -22.89 -21.86 -17.41
C VAL A 265 -23.24 -22.43 -16.04
N SER A 266 -22.45 -23.40 -15.56
CA SER A 266 -22.61 -23.91 -14.19
C SER A 266 -22.10 -22.91 -13.16
N TYR A 267 -22.54 -23.04 -11.90
CA TYR A 267 -21.95 -22.28 -10.78
C TYR A 267 -20.43 -22.50 -10.70
N LEU A 268 -19.95 -23.72 -10.91
CA LEU A 268 -18.51 -24.01 -10.93
C LEU A 268 -17.78 -23.20 -12.01
N HIS A 269 -18.31 -23.15 -13.23
CA HIS A 269 -17.67 -22.40 -14.30
C HIS A 269 -17.68 -20.90 -13.98
N HIS A 270 -18.83 -20.36 -13.57
CA HIS A 270 -18.94 -18.95 -13.24
C HIS A 270 -17.96 -18.55 -12.13
N PHE A 271 -17.98 -19.20 -10.97
CA PHE A 271 -17.14 -18.80 -9.86
C PHE A 271 -15.66 -19.09 -10.08
N ARG A 272 -15.31 -20.22 -10.73
CA ARG A 272 -13.91 -20.58 -10.97
C ARG A 272 -13.30 -19.79 -12.10
N VAL A 273 -13.98 -19.73 -13.28
CA VAL A 273 -13.41 -19.18 -14.51
C VAL A 273 -13.73 -17.70 -14.65
N ASP A 274 -15.04 -17.34 -14.60
CA ASP A 274 -15.48 -15.97 -14.90
C ASP A 274 -15.18 -15.00 -13.75
N VAL A 275 -15.04 -15.51 -12.50
CA VAL A 275 -14.75 -14.68 -11.32
C VAL A 275 -13.33 -14.90 -10.82
N PHE A 276 -13.02 -16.07 -10.21
CA PHE A 276 -11.77 -16.30 -9.50
C PHE A 276 -10.54 -16.12 -10.42
N ILE A 277 -10.48 -16.87 -11.52
CA ILE A 277 -9.35 -16.79 -12.47
C ILE A 277 -9.31 -15.41 -13.13
N LYS A 278 -10.43 -14.91 -13.63
CA LYS A 278 -10.49 -13.63 -14.34
C LYS A 278 -10.08 -12.43 -13.48
N VAL A 279 -10.48 -12.40 -12.21
CA VAL A 279 -10.08 -11.32 -11.28
C VAL A 279 -8.58 -11.36 -11.02
N ILE A 280 -8.01 -12.55 -10.81
CA ILE A 280 -6.57 -12.69 -10.58
C ILE A 280 -5.78 -12.36 -11.86
N ASP A 281 -6.21 -12.81 -13.03
CA ASP A 281 -5.58 -12.50 -14.32
C ASP A 281 -5.59 -10.99 -14.59
N LEU A 282 -6.72 -10.32 -14.33
CA LEU A 282 -6.81 -8.88 -14.46
C LEU A 282 -5.85 -8.16 -13.49
N LEU A 283 -5.71 -8.66 -12.25
CA LEU A 283 -4.79 -8.11 -11.27
C LEU A 283 -3.34 -8.26 -11.72
N LEU A 284 -2.95 -9.44 -12.18
CA LEU A 284 -1.61 -9.73 -12.69
C LEU A 284 -1.30 -8.84 -13.91
N GLN A 285 -2.22 -8.75 -14.85
CA GLN A 285 -2.08 -7.89 -16.02
C GLN A 285 -1.92 -6.40 -15.64
N GLU A 286 -2.71 -5.89 -14.69
CA GLU A 286 -2.57 -4.51 -14.23
C GLU A 286 -1.26 -4.27 -13.48
N LEU A 287 -0.77 -5.24 -12.71
CA LEU A 287 0.55 -5.17 -12.08
C LEU A 287 1.66 -5.15 -13.14
N ASP A 288 1.57 -6.01 -14.17
CA ASP A 288 2.54 -6.02 -15.26
C ASP A 288 2.56 -4.68 -15.99
N ASN A 289 1.40 -4.21 -16.44
CA ASN A 289 1.29 -2.96 -17.17
C ASN A 289 1.83 -1.75 -16.42
N ARG A 290 1.67 -1.71 -15.10
CA ARG A 290 2.05 -0.55 -14.29
C ARG A 290 3.47 -0.60 -13.77
N PHE A 291 3.93 -1.78 -13.40
CA PHE A 291 5.29 -1.96 -12.89
C PHE A 291 6.31 -2.27 -13.99
N ASP A 292 5.88 -2.40 -15.25
CA ASP A 292 6.73 -2.56 -16.42
C ASP A 292 7.06 -1.23 -17.14
N GLU A 293 6.48 -0.09 -16.69
CA GLU A 293 6.64 1.21 -17.36
C GLU A 293 8.04 1.85 -17.21
N VAL A 294 8.50 2.34 -18.33
CA VAL A 294 9.38 3.48 -18.70
C VAL A 294 10.83 3.56 -18.17
N ASN A 295 11.17 3.10 -16.97
CA ASN A 295 12.58 3.09 -16.52
C ASN A 295 13.12 1.68 -16.27
N MET A 296 12.50 0.69 -16.91
CA MET A 296 12.82 -0.72 -16.69
C MET A 296 14.29 -1.06 -16.95
N GLU A 297 14.92 -0.44 -17.92
CA GLU A 297 16.31 -0.72 -18.19
C GLU A 297 17.23 -0.19 -17.10
N LEU A 298 17.01 1.05 -16.65
CA LEU A 298 17.68 1.61 -15.48
C LEU A 298 17.51 0.72 -14.24
N LEU A 299 16.26 0.36 -13.93
CA LEU A 299 15.93 -0.45 -12.75
C LEU A 299 16.45 -1.89 -12.87
N ARG A 300 16.42 -2.47 -14.08
CA ARG A 300 17.03 -3.80 -14.35
C ARG A 300 18.54 -3.78 -14.17
N CYS A 301 19.20 -2.73 -14.61
CA CYS A 301 20.64 -2.54 -14.38
C CYS A 301 20.93 -2.40 -12.86
N MET A 302 20.09 -1.65 -12.13
CA MET A 302 20.22 -1.53 -10.67
C MET A 302 20.03 -2.88 -9.97
N ALA A 303 19.07 -3.70 -10.39
CA ALA A 303 18.78 -5.00 -9.78
C ALA A 303 19.98 -5.98 -9.87
N CYS A 304 20.84 -5.81 -10.87
CA CYS A 304 22.07 -6.61 -11.00
C CYS A 304 23.09 -6.36 -9.90
N PHE A 305 22.92 -5.30 -9.11
CA PHE A 305 23.79 -4.96 -7.97
C PHE A 305 23.32 -5.55 -6.63
N ASN A 306 22.26 -6.37 -6.63
CA ASN A 306 21.73 -6.96 -5.41
C ASN A 306 22.73 -7.92 -4.76
N PRO A 307 23.17 -7.70 -3.49
CA PRO A 307 24.12 -8.58 -2.82
C PRO A 307 23.51 -9.93 -2.40
N LYS A 308 22.19 -10.04 -2.44
CA LYS A 308 21.47 -11.24 -2.00
C LYS A 308 21.96 -12.50 -2.73
N ASP A 309 21.97 -13.62 -1.99
CA ASP A 309 22.39 -14.93 -2.50
C ASP A 309 23.81 -14.91 -3.13
N GLY A 310 24.74 -14.19 -2.49
CA GLY A 310 26.13 -14.07 -2.94
C GLY A 310 26.29 -13.37 -4.28
N PHE A 311 25.50 -12.32 -4.51
CA PHE A 311 25.50 -11.60 -5.77
C PHE A 311 25.13 -12.48 -6.99
N SER A 312 24.17 -13.38 -6.82
CA SER A 312 23.75 -14.29 -7.90
C SER A 312 23.25 -13.58 -9.16
N SER A 313 22.69 -12.38 -9.02
CA SER A 313 22.15 -11.56 -10.11
C SER A 313 23.20 -10.60 -10.72
N PHE A 314 24.46 -10.63 -10.27
CA PHE A 314 25.47 -9.70 -10.72
C PHE A 314 25.78 -9.89 -12.21
N ASP A 315 25.72 -8.77 -12.95
CA ASP A 315 26.00 -8.70 -14.39
C ASP A 315 26.83 -7.44 -14.64
N LYS A 316 28.13 -7.63 -14.92
CA LYS A 316 29.09 -6.54 -15.09
C LYS A 316 28.68 -5.55 -16.17
N GLU A 317 28.21 -6.06 -17.33
CA GLU A 317 27.83 -5.22 -18.47
C GLU A 317 26.63 -4.33 -18.12
N LYS A 318 25.64 -4.86 -17.43
CA LYS A 318 24.49 -4.07 -16.97
C LYS A 318 24.88 -3.06 -15.90
N VAL A 319 25.81 -3.40 -15.02
CA VAL A 319 26.32 -2.46 -14.01
C VAL A 319 27.12 -1.32 -14.69
N LEU A 320 27.95 -1.61 -15.68
CA LEU A 320 28.62 -0.59 -16.50
C LEU A 320 27.61 0.29 -17.24
N LYS A 321 26.59 -0.35 -17.85
CA LYS A 321 25.49 0.37 -18.50
C LYS A 321 24.75 1.30 -17.52
N LEU A 322 24.57 0.88 -16.26
CA LEU A 322 23.96 1.74 -15.24
C LEU A 322 24.75 3.05 -15.05
N ALA A 323 26.07 2.99 -15.05
CA ALA A 323 26.90 4.19 -14.92
C ALA A 323 26.74 5.15 -16.12
N THR A 324 26.47 4.65 -17.33
CA THR A 324 26.24 5.49 -18.52
C THR A 324 24.96 6.34 -18.45
N PHE A 325 24.00 5.97 -17.60
CA PHE A 325 22.83 6.82 -17.33
C PHE A 325 23.18 8.10 -16.55
N TYR A 326 24.37 8.18 -15.94
CA TYR A 326 24.83 9.30 -15.12
C TYR A 326 26.09 9.95 -15.68
N PRO A 327 26.05 10.55 -16.90
CA PRO A 327 27.24 11.07 -17.57
C PRO A 327 27.86 12.28 -16.86
N SER A 328 27.12 12.93 -15.95
CA SER A 328 27.65 14.01 -15.11
C SER A 328 28.46 13.50 -13.91
N ASP A 329 28.33 12.22 -13.57
CA ASP A 329 29.00 11.59 -12.42
C ASP A 329 30.10 10.62 -12.86
N PHE A 330 30.04 10.12 -14.11
CA PHE A 330 31.00 9.19 -14.70
C PHE A 330 31.50 9.71 -16.04
N SER A 331 32.74 10.20 -16.06
CA SER A 331 33.47 10.45 -17.31
C SER A 331 33.91 9.13 -17.97
N ASN A 332 34.43 9.19 -19.20
CA ASN A 332 34.96 7.99 -19.85
C ASN A 332 36.10 7.33 -19.05
N ILE A 333 36.92 8.14 -18.37
CA ILE A 333 37.99 7.63 -17.50
C ILE A 333 37.39 6.93 -16.29
N ASP A 334 36.34 7.50 -15.67
CA ASP A 334 35.64 6.89 -14.54
C ASP A 334 34.96 5.58 -14.91
N LEU A 335 34.45 5.43 -16.13
CA LEU A 335 33.88 4.18 -16.65
C LEU A 335 34.96 3.09 -16.78
N MET A 336 36.13 3.44 -17.28
CA MET A 336 37.26 2.49 -17.36
C MET A 336 37.74 2.07 -15.97
N ASP A 337 37.85 3.02 -15.02
CA ASP A 337 38.20 2.74 -13.64
C ASP A 337 37.13 1.84 -12.96
N LEU A 338 35.84 2.16 -13.17
CA LEU A 338 34.72 1.33 -12.69
C LEU A 338 34.81 -0.10 -13.22
N GLU A 339 35.13 -0.26 -14.50
CA GLU A 339 35.27 -1.58 -15.11
C GLU A 339 36.34 -2.42 -14.43
N CYS A 340 37.51 -1.85 -14.18
CA CYS A 340 38.59 -2.49 -13.43
C CYS A 340 38.20 -2.80 -11.97
N GLN A 341 37.52 -1.85 -11.32
CA GLN A 341 37.04 -2.06 -9.96
C GLN A 341 36.05 -3.22 -9.87
N LEU A 342 35.10 -3.35 -10.83
CA LEU A 342 34.10 -4.41 -10.84
C LEU A 342 34.69 -5.81 -11.00
N ASP A 343 35.78 -5.96 -11.76
CA ASP A 343 36.46 -7.25 -11.93
C ASP A 343 37.04 -7.78 -10.62
N ILE A 344 37.58 -6.88 -9.79
CA ILE A 344 38.14 -7.25 -8.48
C ILE A 344 37.03 -7.34 -7.42
N PHE A 345 36.10 -6.37 -7.45
CA PHE A 345 35.02 -6.24 -6.47
C PHE A 345 34.22 -7.52 -6.28
N ILE A 346 33.74 -8.11 -7.37
CA ILE A 346 32.86 -9.27 -7.27
C ILE A 346 33.57 -10.50 -6.68
N GLY A 347 34.87 -10.68 -7.01
CA GLY A 347 35.71 -11.73 -6.44
C GLY A 347 35.94 -11.51 -4.94
N ASP A 348 36.27 -10.27 -4.54
CA ASP A 348 36.48 -9.90 -3.14
C ASP A 348 35.20 -10.10 -2.31
N MET A 349 34.04 -9.61 -2.80
CA MET A 349 32.77 -9.76 -2.09
C MET A 349 32.33 -11.21 -1.94
N ARG A 350 32.57 -12.04 -2.94
CA ARG A 350 32.21 -13.49 -2.91
C ARG A 350 33.18 -14.32 -2.07
N SER A 351 34.36 -13.84 -1.78
CA SER A 351 35.35 -14.53 -0.94
C SER A 351 35.19 -14.25 0.55
N ASP A 352 34.37 -13.27 0.92
CA ASP A 352 34.21 -12.80 2.30
C ASP A 352 32.80 -13.15 2.82
N GLU A 353 32.74 -14.01 3.87
CA GLU A 353 31.48 -14.47 4.46
C GLU A 353 30.58 -13.33 4.97
N ASP A 354 31.17 -12.24 5.42
CA ASP A 354 30.44 -11.07 5.89
C ASP A 354 29.61 -10.43 4.79
N PHE A 355 30.05 -10.51 3.52
CA PHE A 355 29.36 -9.96 2.38
C PHE A 355 28.38 -10.96 1.74
N LEU A 356 28.61 -12.28 1.87
CA LEU A 356 27.72 -13.32 1.36
C LEU A 356 26.33 -13.31 2.04
N ASN A 357 26.27 -12.87 3.29
CA ASN A 357 25.05 -12.85 4.09
C ASN A 357 24.24 -11.55 3.97
N LEU A 358 24.68 -10.60 3.15
CA LEU A 358 23.97 -9.34 2.95
C LEU A 358 22.65 -9.55 2.19
N ARG A 359 21.62 -8.80 2.60
CA ARG A 359 20.27 -8.98 2.08
C ARG A 359 19.79 -7.84 1.17
N ASP A 360 20.41 -6.68 1.29
CA ASP A 360 20.03 -5.45 0.59
C ASP A 360 21.23 -4.56 0.30
N ILE A 361 21.02 -3.58 -0.57
CA ILE A 361 22.10 -2.69 -1.05
C ILE A 361 22.53 -1.67 0.00
N SER A 362 21.65 -1.32 0.95
CA SER A 362 21.98 -0.41 2.05
C SER A 362 23.00 -1.07 3.00
N SER A 363 22.76 -2.34 3.36
CA SER A 363 23.68 -3.15 4.16
C SER A 363 25.04 -3.32 3.47
N LEU A 364 25.04 -3.47 2.13
CA LEU A 364 26.27 -3.52 1.35
C LEU A 364 27.08 -2.23 1.49
N LEU A 365 26.44 -1.06 1.35
CA LEU A 365 27.12 0.22 1.51
C LEU A 365 27.70 0.39 2.90
N VAL A 366 26.91 0.08 3.95
CA VAL A 366 27.37 0.17 5.34
C VAL A 366 28.59 -0.71 5.55
N LYS A 367 28.55 -1.97 5.10
CA LYS A 367 29.65 -2.91 5.26
C LYS A 367 30.93 -2.49 4.51
N LEU A 368 30.78 -1.94 3.30
CA LEU A 368 31.91 -1.37 2.55
C LEU A 368 32.59 -0.23 3.31
N VAL A 369 31.81 0.64 3.94
CA VAL A 369 32.35 1.76 4.75
C VAL A 369 33.00 1.25 6.05
N GLU A 370 32.35 0.33 6.77
CA GLU A 370 32.91 -0.28 7.99
C GLU A 370 34.25 -0.96 7.75
N THR A 371 34.38 -1.65 6.62
CA THR A 371 35.64 -2.36 6.24
C THR A 371 36.64 -1.49 5.50
N LYS A 372 36.34 -0.17 5.31
CA LYS A 372 37.15 0.81 4.55
C LYS A 372 37.36 0.41 3.07
N ARG A 373 36.57 -0.49 2.56
CA ARG A 373 36.59 -0.88 1.14
C ARG A 373 35.97 0.18 0.23
N ASP A 374 35.22 1.13 0.80
CA ASP A 374 34.66 2.30 0.10
C ASP A 374 35.75 3.17 -0.55
N VAL A 375 36.96 3.21 0.00
CA VAL A 375 38.13 3.92 -0.57
C VAL A 375 38.66 3.18 -1.81
N VAL A 376 38.73 1.85 -1.74
CA VAL A 376 39.26 1.00 -2.83
C VAL A 376 38.25 0.95 -3.99
N TYR A 377 36.96 0.78 -3.69
CA TYR A 377 35.90 0.65 -4.68
C TYR A 377 35.09 1.94 -4.81
N SER A 378 35.77 3.09 -4.91
CA SER A 378 35.13 4.41 -4.85
C SER A 378 34.07 4.63 -5.95
N ARG A 379 34.28 4.09 -7.18
CA ARG A 379 33.32 4.20 -8.30
C ARG A 379 32.12 3.28 -8.11
N VAL A 380 32.35 2.09 -7.56
CA VAL A 380 31.28 1.16 -7.15
C VAL A 380 30.42 1.78 -6.07
N VAL A 381 31.02 2.37 -5.05
CA VAL A 381 30.30 3.06 -3.96
C VAL A 381 29.50 4.26 -4.46
N LEU A 382 30.05 5.04 -5.42
CA LEU A 382 29.30 6.12 -6.06
C LEU A 382 28.05 5.58 -6.74
N LEU A 383 28.17 4.47 -7.48
CA LEU A 383 27.05 3.83 -8.17
C LEU A 383 25.99 3.31 -7.18
N ILE A 384 26.41 2.68 -6.08
CA ILE A 384 25.52 2.24 -5.00
C ILE A 384 24.74 3.44 -4.41
N LYS A 385 25.44 4.56 -4.16
CA LYS A 385 24.78 5.79 -3.68
C LYS A 385 23.74 6.31 -4.66
N LEU A 386 24.00 6.26 -5.96
CA LEU A 386 23.04 6.66 -7.01
C LEU A 386 21.80 5.76 -7.02
N ILE A 387 21.96 4.46 -6.77
CA ILE A 387 20.83 3.53 -6.65
C ILE A 387 19.99 3.88 -5.41
N LEU A 388 20.62 4.12 -4.26
CA LEU A 388 19.94 4.38 -3.00
C LEU A 388 19.15 5.69 -2.94
N ILE A 389 19.51 6.68 -3.76
CA ILE A 389 18.78 7.96 -3.82
C ILE A 389 17.54 7.91 -4.72
N ILE A 390 17.33 6.84 -5.47
CA ILE A 390 16.14 6.70 -6.32
C ILE A 390 14.90 6.50 -5.43
N PRO A 391 13.89 7.37 -5.53
CA PRO A 391 12.71 7.28 -4.68
C PRO A 391 11.82 6.09 -5.07
N VAL A 392 11.35 5.33 -4.10
CA VAL A 392 10.43 4.21 -4.29
C VAL A 392 8.97 4.66 -4.17
N ALA A 393 8.69 5.43 -3.12
CA ALA A 393 7.33 5.87 -2.81
C ALA A 393 7.32 7.27 -2.22
N THR A 394 6.19 7.96 -2.41
CA THR A 394 5.92 9.30 -1.85
C THR A 394 5.30 9.24 -0.46
N ALA A 395 5.53 8.15 0.27
CA ALA A 395 4.90 7.91 1.57
C ALA A 395 5.17 9.00 2.61
N SER A 396 6.34 9.64 2.59
CA SER A 396 6.64 10.78 3.46
C SER A 396 5.77 11.98 3.11
N VAL A 397 5.61 12.29 1.83
CA VAL A 397 4.75 13.38 1.34
C VAL A 397 3.28 13.11 1.64
N GLU A 398 2.81 11.88 1.42
CA GLU A 398 1.44 11.47 1.76
C GLU A 398 1.16 11.61 3.27
N ARG A 399 2.12 11.26 4.13
CA ARG A 399 2.03 11.49 5.59
C ARG A 399 1.92 12.96 5.93
N VAL A 400 2.66 13.84 5.26
CA VAL A 400 2.57 15.29 5.44
C VAL A 400 1.17 15.80 5.08
N PHE A 401 0.65 15.43 3.91
CA PHE A 401 -0.71 15.83 3.50
C PHE A 401 -1.79 15.27 4.42
N SER A 402 -1.67 14.02 4.85
CA SER A 402 -2.56 13.44 5.85
C SER A 402 -2.47 14.19 7.19
N GLY A 403 -1.25 14.50 7.64
CA GLY A 403 -0.98 15.28 8.85
C GLY A 403 -1.58 16.70 8.79
N MET A 404 -1.57 17.34 7.62
CA MET A 404 -2.19 18.65 7.43
C MET A 404 -3.67 18.67 7.81
N THR A 405 -4.42 17.60 7.60
CA THR A 405 -5.84 17.52 7.93
C THR A 405 -6.09 17.55 9.45
N PHE A 406 -5.13 17.10 10.26
CA PHE A 406 -5.18 17.20 11.73
C PHE A 406 -4.78 18.58 12.21
N VAL A 407 -3.73 19.16 11.61
CA VAL A 407 -3.20 20.46 12.02
C VAL A 407 -4.07 21.61 11.52
N LYS A 408 -4.54 21.53 10.26
CA LYS A 408 -5.35 22.56 9.62
C LYS A 408 -6.75 22.00 9.31
N ASN A 409 -7.76 22.47 9.98
CA ASN A 409 -9.15 22.07 9.83
C ASN A 409 -10.08 23.29 9.69
N LYS A 410 -11.39 23.07 9.56
CA LYS A 410 -12.37 24.15 9.38
C LYS A 410 -12.33 25.22 10.50
N LEU A 411 -11.97 24.85 11.71
CA LEU A 411 -11.86 25.76 12.86
C LEU A 411 -10.48 26.40 12.98
N ARG A 412 -9.44 25.80 12.37
CA ARG A 412 -8.04 26.23 12.42
C ARG A 412 -7.46 26.38 11.01
N ASN A 413 -8.07 27.22 10.17
CA ASN A 413 -7.69 27.39 8.76
C ASN A 413 -6.80 28.61 8.48
N ARG A 414 -6.63 29.53 9.44
CA ARG A 414 -5.85 30.79 9.30
C ARG A 414 -4.40 30.68 9.80
N MET A 415 -3.86 29.47 9.87
CA MET A 415 -2.47 29.26 10.27
C MET A 415 -1.53 29.67 9.13
N GLY A 416 -0.54 30.51 9.42
CA GLY A 416 0.53 30.87 8.49
C GLY A 416 1.47 29.68 8.21
N ASP A 417 2.32 29.81 7.20
CA ASP A 417 3.15 28.69 6.71
C ASP A 417 4.16 28.21 7.77
N GLN A 418 4.84 29.12 8.48
CA GLN A 418 5.83 28.72 9.48
C GLN A 418 5.20 27.94 10.65
N PRO A 419 4.13 28.41 11.34
CA PRO A 419 3.46 27.61 12.37
C PRO A 419 2.88 26.28 11.86
N LEU A 420 2.44 26.23 10.59
CA LEU A 420 1.98 25.00 9.97
C LEU A 420 3.13 24.01 9.82
N ASN A 421 4.27 24.48 9.32
CA ASN A 421 5.48 23.68 9.14
C ASN A 421 5.98 23.13 10.49
N ASP A 422 6.05 23.95 11.51
CA ASP A 422 6.49 23.54 12.85
C ASP A 422 5.59 22.46 13.44
N CYS A 423 4.25 22.62 13.34
CA CYS A 423 3.31 21.62 13.79
C CYS A 423 3.41 20.30 12.98
N LEU A 424 3.63 20.39 11.66
CA LEU A 424 3.76 19.20 10.81
C LEU A 424 5.04 18.43 11.09
N ILE A 425 6.17 19.11 11.26
CA ILE A 425 7.45 18.48 11.63
C ILE A 425 7.28 17.73 12.96
N THR A 426 6.72 18.38 13.97
CA THR A 426 6.48 17.75 15.29
C THR A 426 5.58 16.50 15.18
N LEU A 427 4.53 16.57 14.34
CA LEU A 427 3.61 15.45 14.15
C LEU A 427 4.25 14.28 13.38
N ILE A 428 5.05 14.58 12.35
CA ILE A 428 5.59 13.57 11.43
C ILE A 428 6.84 12.91 12.01
N GLU A 429 7.69 13.71 12.64
CA GLU A 429 8.92 13.26 13.29
C GLU A 429 8.72 13.05 14.81
N LYS A 430 7.53 12.49 15.15
CA LYS A 430 7.12 12.27 16.55
C LYS A 430 8.16 11.47 17.35
N ASP A 431 8.79 10.47 16.72
CA ASP A 431 9.79 9.63 17.39
C ASP A 431 11.04 10.41 17.78
N VAL A 432 11.45 11.39 16.96
CA VAL A 432 12.54 12.31 17.26
C VAL A 432 12.10 13.31 18.33
N PHE A 433 10.89 13.85 18.19
CA PHE A 433 10.34 14.82 19.16
C PHE A 433 10.22 14.24 20.57
N LEU A 434 9.81 12.99 20.71
CA LEU A 434 9.71 12.31 22.02
C LEU A 434 11.06 12.05 22.69
N GLN A 435 12.19 12.22 21.99
CA GLN A 435 13.55 12.13 22.58
C GLN A 435 14.05 13.47 23.12
N VAL A 436 13.37 14.57 22.81
CA VAL A 436 13.70 15.90 23.32
C VAL A 436 13.12 16.03 24.73
N SER A 437 13.95 16.42 25.71
CA SER A 437 13.49 16.59 27.09
C SER A 437 12.61 17.84 27.23
N ASP A 438 11.64 17.79 28.16
CA ASP A 438 10.78 18.94 28.45
C ASP A 438 11.61 20.14 28.94
N ASP A 439 12.70 19.90 29.69
CA ASP A 439 13.60 20.94 30.16
C ASP A 439 14.32 21.65 29.02
N ASP A 440 14.77 20.92 28.01
CA ASP A 440 15.39 21.51 26.80
C ASP A 440 14.41 22.40 26.03
N ILE A 441 13.15 21.97 25.94
CA ILE A 441 12.09 22.75 25.31
C ILE A 441 11.84 24.04 26.09
N VAL A 442 11.72 23.95 27.41
CA VAL A 442 11.49 25.11 28.29
C VAL A 442 12.66 26.09 28.22
N ASN A 443 13.90 25.60 28.39
CA ASN A 443 15.11 26.41 28.32
C ASN A 443 15.21 27.13 26.98
N ARG A 444 14.99 26.43 25.88
CA ARG A 444 15.01 27.02 24.54
C ARG A 444 13.93 28.06 24.35
N PHE A 445 12.73 27.80 24.89
CA PHE A 445 11.63 28.77 24.85
C PHE A 445 11.92 30.04 25.62
N GLU A 446 12.60 29.93 26.78
CA GLU A 446 13.02 31.11 27.58
C GLU A 446 14.10 31.91 26.87
N GLU A 447 15.04 31.28 26.17
CA GLU A 447 16.10 31.94 25.38
C GLU A 447 15.56 32.71 24.17
N MET A 448 14.43 32.29 23.60
CA MET A 448 13.90 32.88 22.35
C MET A 448 13.38 34.29 22.47
N LYS A 449 13.06 34.80 23.68
CA LYS A 449 12.67 36.23 23.94
C LYS A 449 12.92 36.56 25.40
N THR A 450 13.42 37.79 25.64
CA THR A 450 13.32 38.49 26.93
C THR A 450 11.85 38.69 27.29
N ARG A 451 11.23 37.69 27.92
CA ARG A 451 9.87 37.84 28.43
C ARG A 451 9.91 38.27 29.87
N ARG A 452 8.95 39.16 30.27
CA ARG A 452 8.74 39.47 31.68
C ARG A 452 8.54 38.18 32.44
N LYS A 453 9.42 37.91 33.43
CA LYS A 453 9.23 36.80 34.36
C LYS A 453 7.84 36.96 34.96
N ILE A 454 7.01 35.94 34.76
CA ILE A 454 5.76 35.83 35.51
C ILE A 454 6.21 35.36 36.89
N ASN A 455 6.17 36.27 37.88
CA ASN A 455 6.40 35.97 39.30
C ASN A 455 5.24 35.13 39.82
#